data_d4256e10ca65dfbeb1fc518ea79625cc
#
_entry.id   d4256e10ca65dfbeb1fc518ea79625cc
#
_cell.length_a   1.000
_cell.length_b   1.000
_cell.length_c   1.000
_cell.angle_alpha   90.00
_cell.angle_beta   90.00
_cell.angle_gamma   90.00
#
_symmetry.space_group_name_H-M   'P 1'
#
loop_
_entity.id
_entity.type
_entity.pdbx_description
1 polymer ?
#
loop_
_entity_poly.entity_id
_entity_poly.type
_entity_poly.pdbx_seq_one_letter_code
_entity_poly.pdbx_strand_id
1 'polypeptide(L)'
;MLPYSTQLIDEEDINAVIEILRSSHLTQGPKVEAFENAIADYVNAQNCVVFNSATSALHAAYSVCGITQNDEIITTPISFVATSNMVIALGGKPVFCDVKYDGNIDETRIEELITSHTKAIVPVDFAGKPVAIDTINALAKKHRLLVIEDASHALGSSVGTRKIGSNADMTIFSFHAIKPITTGEGGAVVTNDAEFARKLRLFRSHGIIKKQLWNSDMVSLGHNYRMSEFAAALGLSQLHKLEQFIDIREQIAHYYDECFADHKLFSVLAINPSKRSARHLYPLLLNPELHCVKEDIFAELHEKGIGVQVHYKPIYQNSFYKELYGEIRLPNAEHFYRSELSIPCHQKMTLEDAEKVADTVLEVIEKYSYRGCTF
;
A
#
# COMPACT_ATOMS: atom_id res chain seq x y z
N MET A 1 14.89 20.52 1.37
CA MET A 1 14.93 19.06 1.25
C MET A 1 13.78 18.62 0.35
N LEU A 2 14.06 17.86 -0.70
CA LEU A 2 13.07 17.23 -1.56
C LEU A 2 12.63 15.91 -0.90
N PRO A 3 11.38 15.79 -0.41
CA PRO A 3 10.93 14.59 0.30
C PRO A 3 10.79 13.39 -0.66
N TYR A 4 10.90 12.14 -0.13
CA TYR A 4 10.71 10.94 -0.95
C TYR A 4 9.29 10.81 -1.53
N SER A 5 8.30 11.38 -0.85
CA SER A 5 6.93 11.51 -1.33
C SER A 5 6.19 12.66 -0.64
N THR A 6 5.24 13.28 -1.34
CA THR A 6 4.37 14.32 -0.80
C THR A 6 3.10 14.44 -1.66
N GLN A 7 2.06 15.02 -1.09
CA GLN A 7 0.81 15.32 -1.80
C GLN A 7 0.95 16.55 -2.71
N LEU A 8 0.12 16.59 -3.72
CA LEU A 8 -0.13 17.78 -4.53
C LEU A 8 -1.60 18.18 -4.35
N ILE A 9 -1.82 19.35 -3.77
CA ILE A 9 -3.14 19.96 -3.55
C ILE A 9 -3.22 21.24 -4.36
N ASP A 10 -4.30 21.43 -5.09
CA ASP A 10 -4.58 22.62 -5.88
C ASP A 10 -5.87 23.32 -5.43
N GLU A 11 -6.23 24.40 -6.14
CA GLU A 11 -7.43 25.21 -5.82
C GLU A 11 -8.73 24.44 -5.98
N GLU A 12 -8.81 23.44 -6.87
CA GLU A 12 -10.01 22.61 -7.02
C GLU A 12 -10.22 21.75 -5.78
N ASP A 13 -9.13 21.16 -5.25
CA ASP A 13 -9.15 20.36 -4.02
C ASP A 13 -9.59 21.22 -2.82
N ILE A 14 -9.02 22.43 -2.70
CA ILE A 14 -9.34 23.39 -1.65
C ILE A 14 -10.81 23.78 -1.72
N ASN A 15 -11.30 24.14 -2.91
CA ASN A 15 -12.69 24.53 -3.12
C ASN A 15 -13.67 23.39 -2.81
N ALA A 16 -13.35 22.14 -3.21
CA ALA A 16 -14.17 20.98 -2.90
C ALA A 16 -14.36 20.80 -1.38
N VAL A 17 -13.29 21.01 -0.60
CA VAL A 17 -13.35 20.95 0.88
C VAL A 17 -14.14 22.14 1.45
N ILE A 18 -13.92 23.36 0.94
CA ILE A 18 -14.63 24.57 1.39
C ILE A 18 -16.15 24.44 1.17
N GLU A 19 -16.58 23.88 0.04
CA GLU A 19 -18.00 23.62 -0.22
C GLU A 19 -18.63 22.77 0.87
N ILE A 20 -17.95 21.68 1.29
CA ILE A 20 -18.46 20.82 2.35
C ILE A 20 -18.48 21.53 3.69
N LEU A 21 -17.45 22.29 4.04
CA LEU A 21 -17.40 23.03 5.31
C LEU A 21 -18.54 24.09 5.42
N ARG A 22 -19.06 24.55 4.27
CA ARG A 22 -20.23 25.46 4.21
C ARG A 22 -21.57 24.72 4.12
N SER A 23 -21.56 23.40 3.90
CA SER A 23 -22.77 22.60 3.75
C SER A 23 -23.37 22.19 5.10
N SER A 24 -24.56 21.58 5.07
CA SER A 24 -25.21 21.01 6.26
C SER A 24 -24.68 19.63 6.66
N HIS A 25 -23.80 19.00 5.87
CA HIS A 25 -23.33 17.64 6.08
C HIS A 25 -21.81 17.60 6.17
N LEU A 26 -21.26 17.45 7.36
CA LEU A 26 -19.82 17.22 7.57
C LEU A 26 -19.48 15.72 7.67
N THR A 27 -20.51 14.88 7.85
CA THR A 27 -20.38 13.42 7.94
C THR A 27 -21.67 12.76 7.44
N GLN A 28 -21.56 11.55 6.90
CA GLN A 28 -22.68 10.72 6.43
C GLN A 28 -23.58 11.42 5.40
N GLY A 29 -23.02 12.23 4.54
CA GLY A 29 -23.68 12.91 3.44
C GLY A 29 -23.35 12.25 2.09
N PRO A 30 -23.66 12.93 0.97
CA PRO A 30 -23.59 12.36 -0.38
C PRO A 30 -22.18 12.22 -0.94
N LYS A 31 -21.15 12.93 -0.42
CA LYS A 31 -19.79 12.88 -0.98
C LYS A 31 -19.10 11.55 -0.67
N VAL A 32 -19.38 10.95 0.49
CA VAL A 32 -18.88 9.60 0.81
C VAL A 32 -19.38 8.59 -0.21
N GLU A 33 -20.67 8.57 -0.53
CA GLU A 33 -21.24 7.67 -1.53
C GLU A 33 -20.71 7.96 -2.92
N ALA A 34 -20.59 9.23 -3.30
CA ALA A 34 -20.03 9.63 -4.60
C ALA A 34 -18.58 9.17 -4.76
N PHE A 35 -17.77 9.26 -3.71
CA PHE A 35 -16.38 8.81 -3.73
C PHE A 35 -16.29 7.28 -3.78
N GLU A 36 -17.15 6.55 -3.02
CA GLU A 36 -17.25 5.09 -3.10
C GLU A 36 -17.57 4.63 -4.54
N ASN A 37 -18.57 5.24 -5.17
CA ASN A 37 -18.97 4.91 -6.54
C ASN A 37 -17.84 5.23 -7.54
N ALA A 38 -17.20 6.40 -7.42
CA ALA A 38 -16.12 6.79 -8.31
C ALA A 38 -14.89 5.84 -8.22
N ILE A 39 -14.54 5.37 -7.02
CA ILE A 39 -13.48 4.36 -6.86
C ILE A 39 -13.91 3.04 -7.50
N ALA A 40 -15.13 2.56 -7.21
CA ALA A 40 -15.64 1.31 -7.76
C ALA A 40 -15.64 1.33 -9.30
N ASP A 41 -16.13 2.41 -9.89
CA ASP A 41 -16.13 2.61 -11.35
C ASP A 41 -14.71 2.66 -11.91
N TYR A 42 -13.79 3.37 -11.23
CA TYR A 42 -12.41 3.51 -11.68
C TYR A 42 -11.68 2.15 -11.76
N VAL A 43 -11.89 1.26 -10.80
CA VAL A 43 -11.24 -0.06 -10.76
C VAL A 43 -12.11 -1.18 -11.36
N ASN A 44 -13.29 -0.84 -11.91
CA ASN A 44 -14.26 -1.79 -12.47
C ASN A 44 -14.69 -2.86 -11.47
N ALA A 45 -15.05 -2.43 -10.26
CA ALA A 45 -15.60 -3.27 -9.20
C ALA A 45 -17.08 -2.94 -8.93
N GLN A 46 -17.81 -3.85 -8.29
CA GLN A 46 -19.23 -3.66 -7.99
C GLN A 46 -19.47 -2.81 -6.75
N ASN A 47 -18.58 -2.85 -5.77
CA ASN A 47 -18.74 -2.17 -4.50
C ASN A 47 -17.43 -1.58 -4.00
N CYS A 48 -17.52 -0.40 -3.39
CA CYS A 48 -16.48 0.20 -2.59
C CYS A 48 -17.07 0.64 -1.26
N VAL A 49 -16.29 0.54 -0.18
CA VAL A 49 -16.63 1.08 1.14
C VAL A 49 -15.42 1.83 1.66
N VAL A 50 -15.55 3.17 1.83
CA VAL A 50 -14.46 4.01 2.34
C VAL A 50 -14.43 4.06 3.86
N PHE A 51 -13.24 4.23 4.41
CA PHE A 51 -12.90 4.25 5.82
C PHE A 51 -12.03 5.46 6.16
N ASN A 52 -11.93 5.78 7.45
CA ASN A 52 -11.07 6.86 7.93
C ASN A 52 -9.56 6.58 7.85
N SER A 53 -9.16 5.35 7.53
CA SER A 53 -7.76 4.97 7.24
C SER A 53 -7.70 3.61 6.55
N ALA A 54 -6.59 3.27 5.87
CA ALA A 54 -6.35 1.92 5.36
C ALA A 54 -6.21 0.89 6.50
N THR A 55 -5.70 1.28 7.66
CA THR A 55 -5.63 0.42 8.85
C THR A 55 -7.02 -0.03 9.29
N SER A 56 -7.99 0.89 9.35
CA SER A 56 -9.38 0.54 9.67
C SER A 56 -10.06 -0.25 8.55
N ALA A 57 -9.68 -0.03 7.29
CA ALA A 57 -10.13 -0.83 6.15
C ALA A 57 -9.64 -2.29 6.25
N LEU A 58 -8.34 -2.51 6.57
CA LEU A 58 -7.77 -3.83 6.83
C LEU A 58 -8.47 -4.53 8.00
N HIS A 59 -8.66 -3.81 9.13
CA HIS A 59 -9.38 -4.36 10.29
C HIS A 59 -10.80 -4.79 9.93
N ALA A 60 -11.53 -3.96 9.18
CA ALA A 60 -12.86 -4.28 8.71
C ALA A 60 -12.87 -5.51 7.77
N ALA A 61 -11.96 -5.55 6.79
CA ALA A 61 -11.86 -6.65 5.84
C ALA A 61 -11.58 -7.99 6.56
N TYR A 62 -10.62 -8.01 7.47
CA TYR A 62 -10.31 -9.22 8.25
C TYR A 62 -11.47 -9.64 9.16
N SER A 63 -12.13 -8.68 9.82
CA SER A 63 -13.29 -8.96 10.69
C SER A 63 -14.46 -9.58 9.91
N VAL A 64 -14.80 -9.03 8.72
CA VAL A 64 -15.92 -9.55 7.92
C VAL A 64 -15.62 -10.88 7.25
N CYS A 65 -14.34 -11.23 7.08
CA CYS A 65 -13.89 -12.57 6.70
C CYS A 65 -13.99 -13.57 7.85
N GLY A 66 -14.34 -13.13 9.04
CA GLY A 66 -14.49 -13.98 10.22
C GLY A 66 -13.16 -14.47 10.77
N ILE A 67 -12.10 -13.67 10.66
CA ILE A 67 -10.80 -13.96 11.28
C ILE A 67 -10.95 -13.83 12.79
N THR A 68 -10.51 -14.86 13.51
CA THR A 68 -10.61 -15.00 14.96
C THR A 68 -9.33 -15.58 15.55
N GLN A 69 -9.33 -15.81 16.85
CA GLN A 69 -8.25 -16.48 17.54
C GLN A 69 -7.93 -17.85 16.91
N ASN A 70 -6.65 -18.13 16.70
CA ASN A 70 -6.09 -19.31 16.08
C ASN A 70 -6.17 -19.39 14.55
N ASP A 71 -6.81 -18.44 13.88
CA ASP A 71 -6.73 -18.36 12.41
C ASP A 71 -5.35 -17.82 11.98
N GLU A 72 -4.81 -18.38 10.92
CA GLU A 72 -3.55 -17.98 10.32
C GLU A 72 -3.81 -17.21 9.02
N ILE A 73 -3.05 -16.12 8.85
CA ILE A 73 -3.09 -15.28 7.65
C ILE A 73 -1.70 -15.24 7.04
N ILE A 74 -1.57 -15.80 5.83
CA ILE A 74 -0.30 -15.76 5.11
C ILE A 74 -0.14 -14.38 4.47
N THR A 75 0.98 -13.71 4.77
CA THR A 75 1.28 -12.37 4.25
C THR A 75 2.78 -12.16 4.05
N THR A 76 3.18 -10.99 3.55
CA THR A 76 4.57 -10.61 3.34
C THR A 76 5.17 -9.94 4.59
N PRO A 77 6.47 -10.11 4.87
CA PRO A 77 7.16 -9.33 5.89
C PRO A 77 7.54 -7.93 5.43
N ILE A 78 7.56 -7.65 4.11
CA ILE A 78 7.92 -6.35 3.52
C ILE A 78 6.65 -5.56 3.23
N SER A 79 6.14 -4.93 4.28
CA SER A 79 4.96 -4.07 4.25
C SER A 79 4.97 -3.13 5.45
N PHE A 80 4.08 -2.13 5.41
CA PHE A 80 3.76 -1.39 6.62
C PHE A 80 3.09 -2.31 7.64
N VAL A 81 3.38 -2.10 8.91
CA VAL A 81 2.95 -3.00 10.00
C VAL A 81 1.44 -3.19 10.12
N ALA A 82 0.62 -2.27 9.57
CA ALA A 82 -0.84 -2.34 9.66
C ALA A 82 -1.41 -3.64 9.08
N THR A 83 -0.83 -4.14 7.97
CA THR A 83 -1.24 -5.40 7.32
C THR A 83 -1.23 -6.58 8.30
N SER A 84 -0.21 -6.68 9.16
CA SER A 84 -0.10 -7.75 10.16
C SER A 84 -0.71 -7.39 11.52
N ASN A 85 -0.66 -6.10 11.93
CA ASN A 85 -1.20 -5.65 13.21
C ASN A 85 -2.69 -5.95 13.32
N MET A 86 -3.45 -5.80 12.23
CA MET A 86 -4.90 -6.01 12.25
C MET A 86 -5.26 -7.50 12.33
N VAL A 87 -4.39 -8.40 11.90
CA VAL A 87 -4.53 -9.84 12.16
C VAL A 87 -4.41 -10.12 13.66
N ILE A 88 -3.37 -9.57 14.30
CA ILE A 88 -3.13 -9.73 15.75
C ILE A 88 -4.26 -9.09 16.57
N ALA A 89 -4.77 -7.94 16.16
CA ALA A 89 -5.87 -7.25 16.83
C ALA A 89 -7.15 -8.10 16.91
N LEU A 90 -7.34 -9.03 15.97
CA LEU A 90 -8.45 -9.99 15.96
C LEU A 90 -8.09 -11.33 16.64
N GLY A 91 -6.89 -11.45 17.20
CA GLY A 91 -6.39 -12.68 17.83
C GLY A 91 -5.82 -13.71 16.86
N GLY A 92 -5.78 -13.41 15.56
CA GLY A 92 -5.17 -14.25 14.55
C GLY A 92 -3.63 -14.18 14.56
N LYS A 93 -3.00 -15.04 13.77
CA LYS A 93 -1.54 -15.13 13.64
C LYS A 93 -1.11 -14.81 12.21
N PRO A 94 -0.30 -13.76 11.98
CA PRO A 94 0.34 -13.54 10.68
C PRO A 94 1.43 -14.60 10.46
N VAL A 95 1.39 -15.26 9.31
CA VAL A 95 2.40 -16.21 8.83
C VAL A 95 3.15 -15.54 7.68
N PHE A 96 4.43 -15.25 7.89
CA PHE A 96 5.21 -14.52 6.90
C PHE A 96 5.77 -15.45 5.84
N CYS A 97 5.40 -15.21 4.59
CA CYS A 97 6.01 -15.80 3.41
C CYS A 97 7.17 -14.92 2.95
N ASP A 98 8.30 -15.51 2.55
CA ASP A 98 9.43 -14.75 2.04
C ASP A 98 9.08 -14.00 0.75
N VAL A 99 9.90 -13.07 0.34
CA VAL A 99 9.68 -12.22 -0.82
C VAL A 99 10.59 -12.60 -1.98
N LYS A 100 10.21 -12.17 -3.17
CA LYS A 100 11.08 -12.12 -4.34
C LYS A 100 12.03 -10.92 -4.25
N TYR A 101 13.00 -10.86 -5.16
CA TYR A 101 13.95 -9.74 -5.23
C TYR A 101 13.29 -8.36 -5.39
N ASP A 102 12.03 -8.32 -5.82
CA ASP A 102 11.27 -7.09 -6.04
C ASP A 102 10.43 -6.64 -4.82
N GLY A 103 10.57 -7.29 -3.68
CA GLY A 103 9.86 -6.98 -2.44
C GLY A 103 8.44 -7.53 -2.36
N ASN A 104 7.86 -8.04 -3.44
CA ASN A 104 6.57 -8.70 -3.44
C ASN A 104 6.68 -10.12 -2.88
N ILE A 105 5.60 -10.60 -2.26
CA ILE A 105 5.50 -11.98 -1.76
C ILE A 105 5.89 -12.99 -2.83
N ASP A 106 6.65 -14.02 -2.45
CA ASP A 106 6.97 -15.14 -3.35
C ASP A 106 5.79 -16.10 -3.42
N GLU A 107 4.98 -15.96 -4.44
CA GLU A 107 3.77 -16.76 -4.66
C GLU A 107 4.06 -18.26 -4.79
N THR A 108 5.29 -18.64 -5.15
CA THR A 108 5.68 -20.05 -5.29
C THR A 108 5.89 -20.75 -3.95
N ARG A 109 6.07 -19.97 -2.87
CA ARG A 109 6.32 -20.45 -1.51
C ARG A 109 5.08 -20.42 -0.61
N ILE A 110 3.98 -19.85 -1.07
CA ILE A 110 2.76 -19.71 -0.25
C ILE A 110 2.19 -21.08 0.12
N GLU A 111 2.18 -22.04 -0.82
CA GLU A 111 1.53 -23.32 -0.62
C GLU A 111 2.16 -24.13 0.53
N GLU A 112 3.47 -24.05 0.72
CA GLU A 112 4.20 -24.74 1.81
C GLU A 112 3.83 -24.24 3.22
N LEU A 113 3.23 -23.03 3.32
CA LEU A 113 2.83 -22.38 4.56
C LEU A 113 1.36 -22.65 4.94
N ILE A 114 0.59 -23.26 4.04
CA ILE A 114 -0.83 -23.52 4.27
C ILE A 114 -1.02 -24.62 5.31
N THR A 115 -1.81 -24.34 6.34
CA THR A 115 -2.21 -25.29 7.38
C THR A 115 -3.74 -25.37 7.45
N SER A 116 -4.25 -26.24 8.34
CA SER A 116 -5.71 -26.31 8.63
C SER A 116 -6.26 -25.04 9.30
N HIS A 117 -5.38 -24.14 9.79
CA HIS A 117 -5.74 -22.86 10.42
C HIS A 117 -5.68 -21.69 9.44
N THR A 118 -5.10 -21.89 8.26
CA THR A 118 -5.00 -20.82 7.26
C THR A 118 -6.37 -20.40 6.77
N LYS A 119 -6.68 -19.11 6.84
CA LYS A 119 -7.98 -18.53 6.47
C LYS A 119 -7.92 -17.68 5.22
N ALA A 120 -6.83 -16.92 5.06
CA ALA A 120 -6.65 -16.02 3.94
C ALA A 120 -5.18 -15.84 3.57
N ILE A 121 -4.96 -15.39 2.33
CA ILE A 121 -3.68 -14.91 1.82
C ILE A 121 -3.81 -13.39 1.62
N VAL A 122 -2.86 -12.64 2.16
CA VAL A 122 -2.83 -11.17 2.08
C VAL A 122 -1.55 -10.72 1.38
N PRO A 123 -1.50 -10.73 0.04
CA PRO A 123 -0.39 -10.17 -0.69
C PRO A 123 -0.41 -8.64 -0.62
N VAL A 124 0.76 -8.01 -0.80
CA VAL A 124 0.92 -6.55 -0.83
C VAL A 124 1.55 -6.14 -2.15
N ASP A 125 0.97 -5.19 -2.86
CA ASP A 125 1.50 -4.60 -4.09
C ASP A 125 2.60 -3.59 -3.77
N PHE A 126 3.77 -4.10 -3.38
CA PHE A 126 4.88 -3.26 -2.92
C PHE A 126 5.27 -2.20 -3.95
N ALA A 127 5.48 -0.95 -3.50
CA ALA A 127 5.86 0.20 -4.32
C ALA A 127 4.86 0.54 -5.46
N GLY A 128 3.67 -0.07 -5.47
CA GLY A 128 2.69 0.03 -6.56
C GLY A 128 2.90 -1.00 -7.66
N LYS A 129 3.82 -1.95 -7.48
CA LYS A 129 4.06 -3.04 -8.44
C LYS A 129 3.08 -4.19 -8.18
N PRO A 130 2.19 -4.52 -9.15
CA PRO A 130 1.21 -5.58 -8.97
C PRO A 130 1.85 -6.94 -8.67
N VAL A 131 1.31 -7.67 -7.69
CA VAL A 131 1.67 -9.08 -7.40
C VAL A 131 1.21 -10.02 -8.52
N ALA A 132 1.54 -11.30 -8.42
CA ALA A 132 1.04 -12.35 -9.31
C ALA A 132 -0.36 -12.81 -8.87
N ILE A 133 -1.33 -11.89 -8.87
CA ILE A 133 -2.67 -12.10 -8.27
C ILE A 133 -3.41 -13.31 -8.85
N ASP A 134 -3.27 -13.57 -10.16
CA ASP A 134 -3.94 -14.71 -10.80
C ASP A 134 -3.40 -16.06 -10.27
N THR A 135 -2.09 -16.16 -10.02
CA THR A 135 -1.44 -17.33 -9.41
C THR A 135 -1.91 -17.51 -7.96
N ILE A 136 -1.95 -16.42 -7.19
CA ILE A 136 -2.40 -16.44 -5.80
C ILE A 136 -3.87 -16.83 -5.71
N ASN A 137 -4.73 -16.30 -6.57
CA ASN A 137 -6.15 -16.66 -6.64
C ASN A 137 -6.38 -18.14 -7.00
N ALA A 138 -5.60 -18.68 -7.96
CA ALA A 138 -5.67 -20.09 -8.31
C ALA A 138 -5.30 -20.99 -7.12
N LEU A 139 -4.26 -20.62 -6.37
CA LEU A 139 -3.84 -21.32 -5.17
C LEU A 139 -4.89 -21.22 -4.05
N ALA A 140 -5.39 -20.02 -3.78
CA ALA A 140 -6.42 -19.77 -2.78
C ALA A 140 -7.70 -20.59 -3.08
N LYS A 141 -8.14 -20.62 -4.34
CA LYS A 141 -9.28 -21.42 -4.77
C LYS A 141 -9.07 -22.92 -4.53
N LYS A 142 -7.86 -23.44 -4.82
CA LYS A 142 -7.50 -24.85 -4.57
C LYS A 142 -7.67 -25.24 -3.11
N HIS A 143 -7.30 -24.32 -2.19
CA HIS A 143 -7.32 -24.54 -0.74
C HIS A 143 -8.54 -23.92 -0.03
N ARG A 144 -9.48 -23.31 -0.78
CA ARG A 144 -10.68 -22.64 -0.25
C ARG A 144 -10.35 -21.49 0.72
N LEU A 145 -9.30 -20.75 0.41
CA LEU A 145 -8.85 -19.58 1.15
C LEU A 145 -9.40 -18.30 0.51
N LEU A 146 -9.49 -17.23 1.28
CA LEU A 146 -9.79 -15.89 0.79
C LEU A 146 -8.51 -15.18 0.35
N VAL A 147 -8.63 -14.25 -0.59
CA VAL A 147 -7.55 -13.34 -0.99
C VAL A 147 -7.95 -11.92 -0.67
N ILE A 148 -7.15 -11.25 0.18
CA ILE A 148 -7.34 -9.84 0.53
C ILE A 148 -6.08 -9.10 0.08
N GLU A 149 -6.17 -8.41 -1.05
CA GLU A 149 -5.05 -7.71 -1.66
C GLU A 149 -4.83 -6.36 -0.96
N ASP A 150 -3.68 -6.19 -0.30
CA ASP A 150 -3.28 -4.88 0.24
C ASP A 150 -2.63 -4.06 -0.88
N ALA A 151 -3.44 -3.33 -1.60
CA ALA A 151 -3.08 -2.43 -2.68
C ALA A 151 -2.89 -0.98 -2.21
N SER A 152 -2.50 -0.78 -0.93
CA SER A 152 -2.28 0.55 -0.35
C SER A 152 -1.26 1.41 -1.11
N HIS A 153 -0.46 0.81 -1.98
CA HIS A 153 0.51 1.48 -2.86
C HIS A 153 0.09 1.49 -4.33
N ALA A 154 -1.04 0.87 -4.70
CA ALA A 154 -1.27 0.43 -6.08
C ALA A 154 -2.54 0.99 -6.73
N LEU A 155 -3.22 1.99 -6.13
CA LEU A 155 -4.32 2.64 -6.82
C LEU A 155 -3.82 3.28 -8.12
N GLY A 156 -4.39 2.86 -9.25
CA GLY A 156 -3.96 3.24 -10.59
C GLY A 156 -3.00 2.25 -11.27
N SER A 157 -2.49 1.27 -10.54
CA SER A 157 -1.73 0.17 -11.14
C SER A 157 -2.62 -0.77 -11.94
N SER A 158 -2.02 -1.49 -12.92
CA SER A 158 -2.77 -2.45 -13.74
C SER A 158 -1.91 -3.62 -14.24
N VAL A 159 -2.57 -4.70 -14.63
CA VAL A 159 -1.99 -5.83 -15.36
C VAL A 159 -2.71 -5.95 -16.70
N GLY A 160 -2.03 -5.62 -17.79
CA GLY A 160 -2.67 -5.37 -19.08
C GLY A 160 -3.70 -4.26 -18.96
N THR A 161 -4.95 -4.53 -19.35
CA THR A 161 -6.07 -3.58 -19.25
C THR A 161 -6.82 -3.64 -17.90
N ARG A 162 -6.50 -4.61 -17.04
CA ARG A 162 -7.18 -4.78 -15.74
C ARG A 162 -6.51 -3.92 -14.69
N LYS A 163 -7.24 -2.96 -14.14
CA LYS A 163 -6.80 -2.17 -12.97
C LYS A 163 -6.79 -3.04 -11.73
N ILE A 164 -5.86 -2.75 -10.81
CA ILE A 164 -5.85 -3.35 -9.47
C ILE A 164 -7.10 -2.88 -8.73
N GLY A 165 -7.79 -3.80 -8.03
CA GLY A 165 -8.98 -3.50 -7.23
C GLY A 165 -10.14 -4.47 -7.40
N SER A 166 -10.22 -5.23 -8.50
CA SER A 166 -11.38 -6.10 -8.76
C SER A 166 -11.06 -7.59 -8.88
N ASN A 167 -9.81 -7.98 -8.62
CA ASN A 167 -9.31 -9.33 -8.89
C ASN A 167 -9.17 -10.23 -7.64
N ALA A 168 -9.32 -9.70 -6.45
CA ALA A 168 -9.31 -10.42 -5.17
C ALA A 168 -10.73 -10.45 -4.57
N ASP A 169 -10.95 -11.23 -3.50
CA ASP A 169 -12.20 -11.18 -2.75
C ASP A 169 -12.44 -9.79 -2.16
N MET A 170 -11.37 -9.17 -1.66
CA MET A 170 -11.33 -7.76 -1.26
C MET A 170 -9.98 -7.14 -1.61
N THR A 171 -9.99 -5.87 -2.01
CA THR A 171 -8.78 -5.08 -2.24
C THR A 171 -8.81 -3.82 -1.37
N ILE A 172 -7.68 -3.53 -0.71
CA ILE A 172 -7.53 -2.39 0.21
C ILE A 172 -6.76 -1.28 -0.49
N PHE A 173 -7.27 -0.05 -0.44
CA PHE A 173 -6.55 1.15 -0.87
C PHE A 173 -6.30 2.09 0.31
N SER A 174 -5.23 2.89 0.21
CA SER A 174 -4.86 3.92 1.17
C SER A 174 -4.90 5.29 0.52
N PHE A 175 -5.43 6.26 1.26
CA PHE A 175 -5.46 7.68 0.90
C PHE A 175 -4.71 8.54 1.93
N HIS A 176 -3.71 7.94 2.60
CA HIS A 176 -2.76 8.70 3.43
C HIS A 176 -2.05 9.78 2.60
N ALA A 177 -1.59 10.85 3.23
CA ALA A 177 -1.05 12.05 2.59
C ALA A 177 -0.04 11.79 1.45
N ILE A 178 0.83 10.79 1.59
CA ILE A 178 1.90 10.49 0.61
C ILE A 178 1.48 9.55 -0.53
N LYS A 179 0.25 9.04 -0.54
CA LYS A 179 -0.23 8.09 -1.57
C LYS A 179 -0.48 8.78 -2.92
N PRO A 180 -0.70 8.02 -4.01
CA PRO A 180 -0.98 8.61 -5.33
C PRO A 180 -2.07 9.66 -5.31
N ILE A 181 -3.15 9.44 -4.53
CA ILE A 181 -4.14 10.46 -4.15
C ILE A 181 -4.30 10.49 -2.63
N THR A 182 -4.79 11.59 -2.09
CA THR A 182 -4.93 11.76 -0.65
C THR A 182 -6.30 12.28 -0.21
N THR A 183 -6.68 11.86 1.00
CA THR A 183 -7.75 12.49 1.80
C THR A 183 -7.23 13.02 3.14
N GLY A 184 -5.89 13.21 3.24
CA GLY A 184 -5.16 13.41 4.49
C GLY A 184 -4.94 12.07 5.19
N GLU A 185 -5.97 11.51 5.75
CA GLU A 185 -6.11 10.13 6.20
C GLU A 185 -7.34 9.52 5.54
N GLY A 186 -7.25 8.25 5.12
CA GLY A 186 -8.34 7.52 4.49
C GLY A 186 -7.93 6.17 3.96
N GLY A 187 -8.93 5.36 3.65
CA GLY A 187 -8.76 4.07 2.99
C GLY A 187 -10.07 3.58 2.39
N ALA A 188 -9.99 2.52 1.61
CA ALA A 188 -11.16 1.86 1.04
C ALA A 188 -10.99 0.36 1.01
N VAL A 189 -12.10 -0.37 1.07
CA VAL A 189 -12.21 -1.76 0.68
C VAL A 189 -13.08 -1.84 -0.56
N VAL A 190 -12.57 -2.47 -1.60
CA VAL A 190 -13.28 -2.75 -2.84
C VAL A 190 -13.58 -4.25 -2.91
N THR A 191 -14.77 -4.61 -3.35
CA THR A 191 -15.20 -6.03 -3.49
C THR A 191 -16.31 -6.19 -4.51
N ASN A 192 -16.36 -7.36 -5.13
CA ASN A 192 -17.49 -7.76 -5.99
C ASN A 192 -18.57 -8.54 -5.23
N ASP A 193 -18.36 -8.83 -3.95
CA ASP A 193 -19.33 -9.51 -3.09
C ASP A 193 -20.20 -8.49 -2.33
N ALA A 194 -21.50 -8.47 -2.64
CA ALA A 194 -22.46 -7.57 -2.01
C ALA A 194 -22.63 -7.84 -0.50
N GLU A 195 -22.45 -9.08 -0.05
CA GLU A 195 -22.56 -9.40 1.38
C GLU A 195 -21.33 -8.91 2.15
N PHE A 196 -20.13 -9.02 1.60
CA PHE A 196 -18.95 -8.36 2.18
C PHE A 196 -19.15 -6.84 2.26
N ALA A 197 -19.61 -6.21 1.19
CA ALA A 197 -19.87 -4.77 1.18
C ALA A 197 -20.90 -4.36 2.25
N ARG A 198 -21.99 -5.12 2.43
CA ARG A 198 -22.98 -4.88 3.49
C ARG A 198 -22.37 -5.01 4.88
N LYS A 199 -21.60 -6.06 5.14
CA LYS A 199 -20.92 -6.26 6.44
C LYS A 199 -19.90 -5.17 6.72
N LEU A 200 -19.12 -4.74 5.72
CA LEU A 200 -18.15 -3.65 5.83
C LEU A 200 -18.84 -2.32 6.23
N ARG A 201 -19.99 -1.99 5.61
CA ARG A 201 -20.77 -0.79 5.99
C ARG A 201 -21.28 -0.85 7.42
N LEU A 202 -21.73 -2.02 7.88
CA LEU A 202 -22.13 -2.22 9.27
C LEU A 202 -20.94 -2.07 10.23
N PHE A 203 -19.82 -2.74 9.94
CA PHE A 203 -18.63 -2.70 10.78
C PHE A 203 -18.08 -1.26 10.90
N ARG A 204 -18.06 -0.51 9.79
CA ARG A 204 -17.67 0.90 9.75
C ARG A 204 -18.51 1.82 10.64
N SER A 205 -19.78 1.46 10.90
CA SER A 205 -20.78 2.31 11.54
C SER A 205 -21.45 1.65 12.73
N HIS A 206 -20.64 1.14 13.68
CA HIS A 206 -21.08 0.56 14.96
C HIS A 206 -21.97 -0.69 14.87
N GLY A 207 -22.11 -1.31 13.68
CA GLY A 207 -23.01 -2.45 13.49
C GLY A 207 -24.48 -2.11 13.64
N ILE A 208 -24.86 -0.85 13.44
CA ILE A 208 -26.22 -0.34 13.69
C ILE A 208 -27.01 -0.30 12.38
N ILE A 209 -28.25 -0.77 12.44
CA ILE A 209 -29.27 -0.57 11.40
C ILE A 209 -30.42 0.29 11.94
N LYS A 210 -30.98 1.16 11.10
CA LYS A 210 -32.22 1.88 11.40
C LYS A 210 -33.40 0.99 11.03
N LYS A 211 -34.22 0.64 12.03
CA LYS A 211 -35.50 -0.08 11.82
C LYS A 211 -36.63 0.89 11.52
N GLN A 212 -36.57 2.07 12.14
CA GLN A 212 -37.55 3.15 12.03
C GLN A 212 -36.82 4.49 12.25
N LEU A 213 -37.46 5.62 11.96
CA LEU A 213 -36.86 6.94 12.11
C LEU A 213 -36.33 7.21 13.54
N TRP A 214 -37.02 6.68 14.53
CA TRP A 214 -36.73 6.85 15.95
C TRP A 214 -36.06 5.64 16.61
N ASN A 215 -35.96 4.51 15.90
CA ASN A 215 -35.50 3.24 16.47
C ASN A 215 -34.35 2.64 15.64
N SER A 216 -33.30 2.28 16.32
CA SER A 216 -32.15 1.60 15.73
C SER A 216 -31.79 0.37 16.56
N ASP A 217 -31.12 -0.59 15.92
CA ASP A 217 -30.69 -1.85 16.51
C ASP A 217 -29.23 -2.13 16.17
N MET A 218 -28.42 -2.50 17.15
CA MET A 218 -27.06 -2.95 16.96
C MET A 218 -27.09 -4.46 16.68
N VAL A 219 -26.89 -4.84 15.42
CA VAL A 219 -26.99 -6.25 14.95
C VAL A 219 -25.64 -6.96 14.91
N SER A 220 -24.55 -6.24 15.04
CA SER A 220 -23.18 -6.78 15.07
C SER A 220 -22.24 -5.82 15.79
N LEU A 221 -21.05 -6.30 16.18
CA LEU A 221 -19.98 -5.40 16.61
C LEU A 221 -19.53 -4.54 15.43
N GLY A 222 -19.27 -3.28 15.71
CA GLY A 222 -18.71 -2.34 14.73
C GLY A 222 -18.06 -1.16 15.43
N HIS A 223 -17.44 -0.30 14.62
CA HIS A 223 -16.62 0.82 15.09
C HIS A 223 -17.07 2.15 14.46
N ASN A 224 -16.51 3.26 14.92
CA ASN A 224 -16.57 4.51 14.20
C ASN A 224 -15.36 4.65 13.28
N TYR A 225 -15.45 4.04 12.10
CA TYR A 225 -14.41 4.10 11.06
C TYR A 225 -14.87 4.88 9.83
N ARG A 226 -15.87 5.74 9.99
CA ARG A 226 -16.45 6.54 8.93
C ARG A 226 -15.46 7.60 8.43
N MET A 227 -15.35 7.72 7.11
CA MET A 227 -14.73 8.87 6.47
C MET A 227 -15.64 10.10 6.63
N SER A 228 -15.07 11.29 6.80
CA SER A 228 -15.81 12.56 6.80
C SER A 228 -16.16 13.00 5.37
N GLU A 229 -17.18 13.84 5.22
CA GLU A 229 -17.59 14.37 3.92
C GLU A 229 -16.52 15.25 3.28
N PHE A 230 -15.79 16.05 4.05
CA PHE A 230 -14.71 16.87 3.51
C PHE A 230 -13.50 16.03 3.04
N ALA A 231 -13.18 14.94 3.72
CA ALA A 231 -12.18 14.00 3.27
C ALA A 231 -12.62 13.28 1.98
N ALA A 232 -13.90 12.87 1.90
CA ALA A 232 -14.45 12.26 0.69
C ALA A 232 -14.49 13.24 -0.50
N ALA A 233 -14.81 14.52 -0.27
CA ALA A 233 -14.80 15.55 -1.29
C ALA A 233 -13.39 15.79 -1.83
N LEU A 234 -12.38 15.86 -0.95
CA LEU A 234 -10.98 15.93 -1.34
C LEU A 234 -10.59 14.69 -2.17
N GLY A 235 -10.93 13.49 -1.69
CA GLY A 235 -10.63 12.24 -2.38
C GLY A 235 -11.24 12.15 -3.77
N LEU A 236 -12.47 12.63 -3.95
CA LEU A 236 -13.16 12.68 -5.24
C LEU A 236 -12.46 13.63 -6.21
N SER A 237 -12.08 14.84 -5.75
CA SER A 237 -11.31 15.80 -6.55
C SER A 237 -9.95 15.22 -6.96
N GLN A 238 -9.23 14.61 -6.04
CA GLN A 238 -7.95 13.97 -6.29
C GLN A 238 -8.05 12.77 -7.25
N LEU A 239 -9.13 11.99 -7.17
CA LEU A 239 -9.33 10.81 -8.03
C LEU A 239 -9.48 11.21 -9.50
N HIS A 240 -10.08 12.36 -9.80
CA HIS A 240 -10.17 12.88 -11.17
C HIS A 240 -8.80 13.21 -11.77
N LYS A 241 -7.78 13.46 -10.95
CA LYS A 241 -6.41 13.79 -11.35
C LYS A 241 -5.45 12.60 -11.27
N LEU A 242 -5.91 11.43 -10.82
CA LEU A 242 -5.06 10.27 -10.55
C LEU A 242 -4.22 9.84 -11.76
N GLU A 243 -4.81 9.74 -12.95
CA GLU A 243 -4.06 9.34 -14.15
C GLU A 243 -2.94 10.33 -14.45
N GLN A 244 -3.20 11.63 -14.38
CA GLN A 244 -2.18 12.66 -14.55
C GLN A 244 -1.06 12.53 -13.50
N PHE A 245 -1.40 12.26 -12.25
CA PHE A 245 -0.42 12.08 -11.18
C PHE A 245 0.47 10.85 -11.42
N ILE A 246 -0.11 9.77 -11.93
CA ILE A 246 0.65 8.57 -12.28
C ILE A 246 1.55 8.84 -13.49
N ASP A 247 1.06 9.54 -14.51
CA ASP A 247 1.86 9.88 -15.70
C ASP A 247 3.10 10.70 -15.32
N ILE A 248 2.98 11.67 -14.41
CA ILE A 248 4.13 12.43 -13.89
C ILE A 248 5.11 11.50 -13.16
N ARG A 249 4.61 10.61 -12.28
CA ARG A 249 5.47 9.63 -11.58
C ARG A 249 6.15 8.67 -12.55
N GLU A 250 5.48 8.24 -13.60
CA GLU A 250 6.06 7.39 -14.66
C GLU A 250 7.14 8.14 -15.45
N GLN A 251 6.96 9.41 -15.78
CA GLN A 251 7.98 10.24 -16.44
C GLN A 251 9.24 10.36 -15.58
N ILE A 252 9.09 10.64 -14.27
CA ILE A 252 10.20 10.71 -13.32
C ILE A 252 10.89 9.34 -13.21
N ALA A 253 10.10 8.27 -13.07
CA ALA A 253 10.65 6.92 -12.96
C ALA A 253 11.39 6.49 -14.22
N HIS A 254 10.86 6.85 -15.40
CA HIS A 254 11.54 6.56 -16.68
C HIS A 254 12.88 7.28 -16.80
N TYR A 255 12.92 8.57 -16.41
CA TYR A 255 14.17 9.31 -16.35
C TYR A 255 15.21 8.62 -15.45
N TYR A 256 14.78 8.16 -14.26
CA TYR A 256 15.66 7.40 -13.37
C TYR A 256 16.09 6.05 -13.95
N ASP A 257 15.14 5.31 -14.59
CA ASP A 257 15.43 4.02 -15.22
C ASP A 257 16.53 4.19 -16.31
N GLU A 258 16.54 5.33 -17.05
CA GLU A 258 17.59 5.66 -18.03
C GLU A 258 18.92 6.02 -17.37
N CYS A 259 18.89 6.91 -16.35
CA CYS A 259 20.10 7.35 -15.66
C CYS A 259 20.80 6.21 -14.90
N PHE A 260 20.04 5.25 -14.39
CA PHE A 260 20.53 4.15 -13.54
C PHE A 260 20.69 2.82 -14.28
N ALA A 261 20.48 2.82 -15.61
CA ALA A 261 20.61 1.61 -16.41
C ALA A 261 22.00 0.96 -16.24
N ASP A 262 21.99 -0.35 -15.99
CA ASP A 262 23.20 -1.17 -15.85
C ASP A 262 24.25 -0.65 -14.84
N HIS A 263 23.81 0.09 -13.80
CA HIS A 263 24.72 0.60 -12.79
C HIS A 263 25.32 -0.55 -11.97
N LYS A 264 26.65 -0.49 -11.71
CA LYS A 264 27.40 -1.61 -11.12
C LYS A 264 27.21 -1.78 -9.62
N LEU A 265 26.75 -0.74 -8.90
CA LEU A 265 26.69 -0.71 -7.44
C LEU A 265 25.28 -0.87 -6.88
N PHE A 266 24.25 -0.75 -7.72
CA PHE A 266 22.84 -0.95 -7.36
C PHE A 266 22.02 -1.29 -8.60
N SER A 267 20.81 -1.76 -8.36
CA SER A 267 19.80 -1.99 -9.39
C SER A 267 18.49 -1.27 -9.03
N VAL A 268 17.59 -1.17 -10.00
CA VAL A 268 16.23 -0.62 -9.83
C VAL A 268 15.19 -1.71 -10.01
N LEU A 269 13.97 -1.50 -9.50
CA LEU A 269 12.89 -2.46 -9.69
C LEU A 269 12.32 -2.37 -11.10
N ALA A 270 12.65 -3.34 -11.93
CA ALA A 270 12.06 -3.45 -13.26
C ALA A 270 10.55 -3.69 -13.19
N ILE A 271 9.79 -2.95 -13.99
CA ILE A 271 8.37 -3.18 -14.20
C ILE A 271 8.20 -3.97 -15.49
N ASN A 272 7.51 -5.10 -15.41
CA ASN A 272 7.20 -5.89 -16.61
C ASN A 272 6.34 -5.04 -17.56
N PRO A 273 6.65 -4.98 -18.89
CA PRO A 273 5.89 -4.19 -19.85
C PRO A 273 4.38 -4.49 -19.91
N SER A 274 3.95 -5.68 -19.48
CA SER A 274 2.54 -6.01 -19.35
C SER A 274 1.85 -5.44 -18.10
N LYS A 275 2.60 -4.76 -17.22
CA LYS A 275 2.12 -4.18 -15.97
C LYS A 275 2.37 -2.67 -15.97
N ARG A 276 1.43 -1.91 -15.41
CA ARG A 276 1.62 -0.51 -15.04
C ARG A 276 1.69 -0.39 -13.53
N SER A 277 2.70 0.32 -13.03
CA SER A 277 2.83 0.63 -11.60
C SER A 277 2.34 2.03 -11.31
N ALA A 278 1.65 2.25 -10.20
CA ALA A 278 1.35 3.59 -9.69
C ALA A 278 2.61 4.35 -9.22
N ARG A 279 3.78 3.71 -9.25
CA ARG A 279 5.07 4.31 -8.86
C ARG A 279 4.99 5.07 -7.53
N HIS A 280 4.30 4.44 -6.54
CA HIS A 280 4.18 5.02 -5.20
C HIS A 280 5.55 5.23 -4.56
N LEU A 281 6.48 4.29 -4.76
CA LEU A 281 7.88 4.36 -4.38
C LEU A 281 8.76 4.09 -5.60
N TYR A 282 9.98 4.64 -5.56
CA TYR A 282 11.05 4.27 -6.49
C TYR A 282 12.24 3.71 -5.68
N PRO A 283 12.28 2.38 -5.46
CA PRO A 283 13.34 1.73 -4.71
C PRO A 283 14.61 1.56 -5.54
N LEU A 284 15.74 1.92 -4.95
CA LEU A 284 17.07 1.44 -5.35
C LEU A 284 17.42 0.21 -4.52
N LEU A 285 18.08 -0.77 -5.11
CA LEU A 285 18.57 -1.96 -4.44
C LEU A 285 20.09 -1.97 -4.48
N LEU A 286 20.71 -1.52 -3.38
CA LEU A 286 22.16 -1.50 -3.22
C LEU A 286 22.73 -2.92 -3.29
N ASN A 287 23.85 -3.09 -3.98
CA ASN A 287 24.56 -4.35 -4.02
C ASN A 287 25.16 -4.69 -2.63
N PRO A 288 25.42 -5.99 -2.35
CA PRO A 288 25.88 -6.45 -1.04
C PRO A 288 27.12 -5.74 -0.50
N GLU A 289 28.06 -5.33 -1.37
CA GLU A 289 29.25 -4.58 -0.98
C GLU A 289 28.96 -3.22 -0.34
N LEU A 290 27.76 -2.63 -0.57
CA LEU A 290 27.35 -1.36 0.02
C LEU A 290 26.48 -1.50 1.26
N HIS A 291 26.09 -2.71 1.66
CA HIS A 291 25.19 -2.90 2.79
C HIS A 291 25.74 -2.36 4.12
N CYS A 292 27.06 -2.43 4.33
CA CYS A 292 27.70 -1.93 5.56
C CYS A 292 27.82 -0.41 5.62
N VAL A 293 27.69 0.27 4.49
CA VAL A 293 27.76 1.75 4.39
C VAL A 293 26.40 2.36 4.02
N LYS A 294 25.32 1.57 4.02
CA LYS A 294 23.97 2.05 3.68
C LYS A 294 23.52 3.21 4.58
N GLU A 295 23.81 3.14 5.88
CA GLU A 295 23.46 4.20 6.83
C GLU A 295 24.18 5.49 6.50
N ASP A 296 25.45 5.42 6.10
CA ASP A 296 26.24 6.59 5.70
C ASP A 296 25.71 7.18 4.37
N ILE A 297 25.38 6.32 3.39
CA ILE A 297 24.74 6.74 2.12
C ILE A 297 23.41 7.45 2.42
N PHE A 298 22.58 6.87 3.28
CA PHE A 298 21.31 7.46 3.69
C PHE A 298 21.50 8.83 4.32
N ALA A 299 22.43 8.94 5.27
CA ALA A 299 22.72 10.20 5.97
C ALA A 299 23.23 11.28 5.01
N GLU A 300 24.16 10.94 4.12
CA GLU A 300 24.73 11.91 3.17
C GLU A 300 23.70 12.39 2.14
N LEU A 301 22.83 11.51 1.63
CA LEU A 301 21.72 11.92 0.77
C LEU A 301 20.80 12.93 1.46
N HIS A 302 20.48 12.71 2.74
CA HIS A 302 19.72 13.66 3.54
C HIS A 302 20.45 15.00 3.73
N GLU A 303 21.76 14.99 4.02
CA GLU A 303 22.58 16.21 4.15
C GLU A 303 22.61 17.01 2.85
N LYS A 304 22.64 16.33 1.69
CA LYS A 304 22.54 16.95 0.37
C LYS A 304 21.13 17.40 -0.02
N GLY A 305 20.16 17.23 0.89
CA GLY A 305 18.78 17.69 0.70
C GLY A 305 17.87 16.73 -0.07
N ILE A 306 18.27 15.47 -0.26
CA ILE A 306 17.47 14.41 -0.86
C ILE A 306 16.84 13.59 0.27
N GLY A 307 15.52 13.69 0.44
CA GLY A 307 14.78 12.91 1.44
C GLY A 307 14.57 11.48 0.95
N VAL A 308 15.32 10.54 1.51
CA VAL A 308 15.22 9.11 1.23
C VAL A 308 14.58 8.37 2.41
N GLN A 309 14.08 7.16 2.17
CA GLN A 309 13.47 6.32 3.22
C GLN A 309 13.72 4.84 2.92
N VAL A 310 13.55 3.98 3.93
CA VAL A 310 13.66 2.53 3.79
C VAL A 310 12.29 1.87 3.93
N HIS A 311 11.86 1.14 2.92
CA HIS A 311 10.57 0.43 2.86
C HIS A 311 10.77 -1.07 2.61
N TYR A 312 10.68 -1.93 3.60
CA TYR A 312 10.48 -1.70 5.03
C TYR A 312 11.43 -2.60 5.82
N LYS A 313 11.70 -2.27 7.08
CA LYS A 313 12.24 -3.24 8.00
C LYS A 313 11.25 -4.43 8.07
N PRO A 314 11.70 -5.68 7.88
CA PRO A 314 10.83 -6.84 7.97
C PRO A 314 9.99 -6.83 9.25
N ILE A 315 8.68 -7.01 9.12
CA ILE A 315 7.73 -6.84 10.24
C ILE A 315 8.15 -7.68 11.44
N TYR A 316 8.55 -8.94 11.22
CA TYR A 316 8.99 -9.85 12.30
C TYR A 316 10.27 -9.42 13.00
N GLN A 317 11.07 -8.49 12.45
CA GLN A 317 12.26 -7.95 13.10
C GLN A 317 11.97 -6.80 14.08
N ASN A 318 10.73 -6.33 14.16
CA ASN A 318 10.35 -5.35 15.17
C ASN A 318 10.24 -6.01 16.55
N SER A 319 10.61 -5.28 17.61
CA SER A 319 10.69 -5.81 18.98
C SER A 319 9.41 -6.50 19.43
N PHE A 320 8.26 -5.91 19.15
CA PHE A 320 6.94 -6.48 19.47
C PHE A 320 6.73 -7.86 18.83
N TYR A 321 7.08 -8.02 17.56
CA TYR A 321 6.93 -9.28 16.83
C TYR A 321 7.96 -10.34 17.28
N LYS A 322 9.18 -9.92 17.60
CA LYS A 322 10.20 -10.81 18.18
C LYS A 322 9.79 -11.34 19.54
N GLU A 323 9.22 -10.50 20.39
CA GLU A 323 8.68 -10.92 21.69
C GLU A 323 7.54 -11.94 21.52
N LEU A 324 6.67 -11.72 20.53
CA LEU A 324 5.48 -12.55 20.33
C LEU A 324 5.77 -13.88 19.63
N TYR A 325 6.68 -13.91 18.65
CA TYR A 325 6.91 -15.07 17.77
C TYR A 325 8.33 -15.60 17.77
N GLY A 326 9.26 -15.01 18.54
CA GLY A 326 10.67 -15.38 18.54
C GLY A 326 11.42 -14.92 17.29
N GLU A 327 12.56 -15.55 17.03
CA GLU A 327 13.38 -15.25 15.85
C GLU A 327 12.83 -15.96 14.61
N ILE A 328 12.49 -15.16 13.62
CA ILE A 328 12.10 -15.61 12.28
C ILE A 328 13.22 -15.21 11.32
N ARG A 329 13.55 -16.07 10.36
CA ARG A 329 14.53 -15.80 9.32
C ARG A 329 13.94 -16.04 7.94
N LEU A 330 13.91 -14.98 7.13
CA LEU A 330 13.48 -15.00 5.75
C LEU A 330 14.58 -14.31 4.92
N PRO A 331 15.47 -15.12 4.30
CA PRO A 331 16.71 -14.61 3.71
C PRO A 331 16.50 -13.50 2.66
N ASN A 332 15.47 -13.64 1.80
CA ASN A 332 15.21 -12.66 0.75
C ASN A 332 14.68 -11.36 1.34
N ALA A 333 13.78 -11.41 2.33
CA ALA A 333 13.27 -10.22 3.01
C ALA A 333 14.38 -9.46 3.75
N GLU A 334 15.31 -10.20 4.39
CA GLU A 334 16.46 -9.60 5.07
C GLU A 334 17.45 -8.99 4.07
N HIS A 335 17.68 -9.66 2.94
CA HIS A 335 18.50 -9.12 1.85
C HIS A 335 17.86 -7.86 1.26
N PHE A 336 16.56 -7.92 0.94
CA PHE A 336 15.80 -6.79 0.41
C PHE A 336 15.89 -5.58 1.34
N TYR A 337 15.66 -5.76 2.63
CA TYR A 337 15.77 -4.68 3.63
C TYR A 337 17.17 -4.05 3.68
N ARG A 338 18.23 -4.87 3.58
CA ARG A 338 19.61 -4.36 3.54
C ARG A 338 19.91 -3.59 2.28
N SER A 339 19.30 -3.95 1.16
CA SER A 339 19.54 -3.35 -0.15
C SER A 339 18.67 -2.11 -0.40
N GLU A 340 17.41 -2.11 0.05
CA GLU A 340 16.40 -1.16 -0.38
C GLU A 340 16.61 0.24 0.18
N LEU A 341 16.51 1.24 -0.70
CA LEU A 341 16.50 2.66 -0.40
C LEU A 341 15.56 3.38 -1.37
N SER A 342 14.41 3.87 -0.89
CA SER A 342 13.45 4.62 -1.70
C SER A 342 13.89 6.08 -1.87
N ILE A 343 14.03 6.52 -3.12
CA ILE A 343 14.34 7.90 -3.49
C ILE A 343 13.08 8.68 -3.89
N PRO A 344 13.14 10.04 -3.96
CA PRO A 344 11.99 10.85 -4.33
C PRO A 344 11.35 10.45 -5.67
N CYS A 345 10.04 10.19 -5.65
CA CYS A 345 9.24 9.94 -6.85
C CYS A 345 7.78 10.31 -6.56
N HIS A 346 7.36 11.53 -6.88
CA HIS A 346 6.00 11.99 -6.61
C HIS A 346 5.54 13.07 -7.60
N GLN A 347 4.22 13.25 -7.72
CA GLN A 347 3.56 14.10 -8.71
C GLN A 347 3.84 15.61 -8.57
N LYS A 348 4.50 16.05 -7.51
CA LYS A 348 4.91 17.46 -7.32
C LYS A 348 6.30 17.76 -7.86
N MET A 349 7.05 16.72 -8.28
CA MET A 349 8.39 16.88 -8.84
C MET A 349 8.34 17.31 -10.30
N THR A 350 9.37 18.05 -10.70
CA THR A 350 9.70 18.33 -12.09
C THR A 350 10.80 17.38 -12.60
N LEU A 351 11.07 17.35 -13.91
CA LEU A 351 12.21 16.61 -14.45
C LEU A 351 13.56 17.19 -13.98
N GLU A 352 13.64 18.51 -13.74
CA GLU A 352 14.82 19.13 -13.13
C GLU A 352 15.08 18.64 -11.68
N ASP A 353 13.99 18.42 -10.91
CA ASP A 353 14.11 17.78 -9.60
C ASP A 353 14.62 16.33 -9.73
N ALA A 354 14.15 15.61 -10.73
CA ALA A 354 14.59 14.24 -10.97
C ALA A 354 16.06 14.17 -11.39
N GLU A 355 16.51 15.07 -12.26
CA GLU A 355 17.92 15.21 -12.67
C GLU A 355 18.81 15.45 -11.43
N LYS A 356 18.45 16.42 -10.61
CA LYS A 356 19.18 16.71 -9.37
C LYS A 356 19.25 15.50 -8.43
N VAL A 357 18.15 14.75 -8.29
CA VAL A 357 18.14 13.53 -7.46
C VAL A 357 19.05 12.48 -8.06
N ALA A 358 18.98 12.23 -9.37
CA ALA A 358 19.80 11.22 -10.04
C ALA A 358 21.29 11.52 -9.91
N ASP A 359 21.71 12.76 -10.19
CA ASP A 359 23.11 13.19 -10.08
C ASP A 359 23.62 13.06 -8.64
N THR A 360 22.82 13.48 -7.66
CA THR A 360 23.20 13.39 -6.24
C THR A 360 23.31 11.92 -5.79
N VAL A 361 22.40 11.05 -6.22
CA VAL A 361 22.42 9.61 -5.91
C VAL A 361 23.67 8.96 -6.49
N LEU A 362 24.01 9.24 -7.75
CA LEU A 362 25.20 8.70 -8.42
C LEU A 362 26.48 9.17 -7.71
N GLU A 363 26.60 10.49 -7.47
CA GLU A 363 27.74 11.07 -6.75
C GLU A 363 27.97 10.39 -5.38
N VAL A 364 26.91 10.28 -4.58
CA VAL A 364 27.01 9.72 -3.23
C VAL A 364 27.35 8.23 -3.28
N ILE A 365 26.66 7.43 -4.10
CA ILE A 365 26.88 5.98 -4.16
C ILE A 365 28.31 5.68 -4.69
N GLU A 366 28.77 6.39 -5.71
CA GLU A 366 30.13 6.21 -6.25
C GLU A 366 31.21 6.55 -5.23
N LYS A 367 31.02 7.58 -4.41
CA LYS A 367 31.95 7.94 -3.33
C LYS A 367 32.13 6.79 -2.32
N TYR A 368 31.08 6.01 -2.06
CA TYR A 368 31.13 4.88 -1.13
C TYR A 368 31.62 3.58 -1.76
N SER A 369 31.78 3.50 -3.07
CA SER A 369 32.28 2.30 -3.76
C SER A 369 33.66 1.86 -3.26
N TYR A 370 34.52 2.81 -2.85
CA TYR A 370 35.86 2.55 -2.31
C TYR A 370 35.88 2.18 -0.81
N ARG A 371 34.72 2.28 -0.11
CA ARG A 371 34.58 1.99 1.32
C ARG A 371 33.75 0.72 1.58
N GLY A 372 33.39 0.00 0.51
CA GLY A 372 32.54 -1.18 0.56
C GLY A 372 33.05 -2.27 1.52
N CYS A 373 32.15 -3.16 1.90
CA CYS A 373 32.47 -4.29 2.78
C CYS A 373 33.54 -5.16 2.13
N THR A 374 34.68 -5.35 2.78
CA THR A 374 35.60 -6.44 2.45
C THR A 374 34.98 -7.74 3.02
N PHE A 375 34.55 -8.62 2.13
CA PHE A 375 34.06 -9.97 2.48
C PHE A 375 35.20 -10.92 2.84
#